data_aa942b17bc648dd095039e5bb2d25ba8
#
_entry.id   aa942b17bc648dd095039e5bb2d25ba8
#
_cell.length_a   1.000
_cell.length_b   1.000
_cell.length_c   1.000
_cell.angle_alpha   90.00
_cell.angle_beta   90.00
_cell.angle_gamma   90.00
#
_symmetry.space_group_name_H-M   'P 1'
#
loop_
_entity.id
_entity.type
_entity.pdbx_description
1 polymer ?
#
loop_
_entity_poly.entity_id
_entity_poly.type
_entity_poly.pdbx_seq_one_letter_code
_entity_poly.pdbx_strand_id
1 'polypeptide(L)'
;MISNETIYRLQQDIEVPEIVTKKANETLEQIRMNSAANNKQVPYMKSKKNRKKRYAVIALAATLAIGTVTAYAAYAEWSKGLKEELRISEDSENRLTENGMAAFSGASVTDAGITVTAQQSITDNYYTYLSFRIDGYSMEQGVQPAFEYISVTVDGQEDFGLDAGFYDGMIPDENGRAIPADGSKSYANADGSINYVMDDGSLEYHMVLNKSDEKRFFIGKKLHVEFKNLGSVAKTDFTPDITGTWALDMTLGGADVSGYTETEQTLGDSGATVTSIELSPISARVTYDYPRIEESEEYEDENGVLRIHTYYKEAPTVSGVKLKDGTTIMNLYNGGTEGYSSENSNEYISTFTFNRVIDSDQVASVLFRKAPVNSGNEAAEPEYYEVALN
;
A
#
# COMPACT_ATOMS: atom_id res chain seq x y z
N MET A 1 -13.80 -8.84 36.87
CA MET A 1 -12.93 -9.74 37.67
C MET A 1 -12.39 -10.79 36.71
N ILE A 2 -11.12 -10.71 36.37
CA ILE A 2 -10.42 -11.70 35.54
C ILE A 2 -10.28 -12.95 36.41
N SER A 3 -10.74 -14.11 35.95
CA SER A 3 -10.69 -15.35 36.71
C SER A 3 -9.25 -15.82 36.90
N ASN A 4 -8.96 -16.45 38.06
CA ASN A 4 -7.64 -17.02 38.36
C ASN A 4 -7.18 -18.06 37.29
N GLU A 5 -8.10 -18.64 36.57
CA GLU A 5 -7.83 -19.59 35.50
C GLU A 5 -7.23 -18.91 34.23
N THR A 6 -7.61 -17.68 33.97
CA THR A 6 -7.05 -16.87 32.87
C THR A 6 -5.60 -16.45 33.17
N ILE A 7 -5.31 -16.13 34.43
CA ILE A 7 -3.94 -15.78 34.88
C ILE A 7 -3.02 -17.02 34.82
N TYR A 8 -3.55 -18.22 35.14
CA TYR A 8 -2.76 -19.46 35.08
C TYR A 8 -2.39 -19.88 33.64
N ARG A 9 -3.25 -19.58 32.66
CA ARG A 9 -2.93 -19.83 31.23
C ARG A 9 -1.86 -18.88 30.68
N LEU A 10 -1.75 -17.66 31.19
CA LEU A 10 -0.70 -16.69 30.82
C LEU A 10 0.66 -16.98 31.46
N GLN A 11 0.73 -17.92 32.43
CA GLN A 11 1.95 -18.34 33.12
C GLN A 11 2.47 -19.71 32.65
N GLN A 12 1.87 -20.32 31.63
CA GLN A 12 2.49 -21.50 31.03
C GLN A 12 3.74 -21.03 30.26
N ASP A 13 4.90 -21.52 30.69
CA ASP A 13 6.18 -21.34 29.98
C ASP A 13 6.01 -21.80 28.53
N ILE A 14 5.96 -20.81 27.62
CA ILE A 14 6.06 -21.08 26.19
C ILE A 14 7.50 -21.52 25.98
N GLU A 15 7.72 -22.79 25.62
CA GLU A 15 9.03 -23.27 25.23
C GLU A 15 9.48 -22.47 23.98
N VAL A 16 10.34 -21.47 24.22
CA VAL A 16 10.97 -20.72 23.14
C VAL A 16 11.91 -21.65 22.40
N PRO A 17 11.77 -21.88 21.09
CA PRO A 17 12.65 -22.75 20.34
C PRO A 17 14.12 -22.37 20.57
N GLU A 18 14.98 -23.38 20.74
CA GLU A 18 16.43 -23.18 21.04
C GLU A 18 17.13 -22.26 20.02
N ILE A 19 16.67 -22.29 18.77
CA ILE A 19 17.21 -21.43 17.70
C ILE A 19 16.94 -19.94 17.95
N VAL A 20 15.80 -19.61 18.58
CA VAL A 20 15.42 -18.21 18.91
C VAL A 20 16.29 -17.73 20.07
N THR A 21 16.48 -18.55 21.09
CA THR A 21 17.34 -18.25 22.24
C THR A 21 18.80 -18.11 21.82
N LYS A 22 19.27 -18.94 20.91
CA LYS A 22 20.61 -18.89 20.35
C LYS A 22 20.84 -17.60 19.55
N LYS A 23 19.94 -17.26 18.62
CA LYS A 23 20.02 -16.03 17.81
C LYS A 23 19.91 -14.76 18.66
N ALA A 24 19.06 -14.74 19.68
CA ALA A 24 18.96 -13.61 20.62
C ALA A 24 20.27 -13.40 21.38
N ASN A 25 20.90 -14.47 21.84
CA ASN A 25 22.19 -14.38 22.51
C ASN A 25 23.32 -13.95 21.58
N GLU A 26 23.39 -14.45 20.36
CA GLU A 26 24.35 -14.01 19.34
C GLU A 26 24.20 -12.51 19.03
N THR A 27 22.98 -12.01 18.94
CA THR A 27 22.69 -10.58 18.70
C THR A 27 23.12 -9.73 19.90
N LEU A 28 22.83 -10.17 21.14
CA LEU A 28 23.27 -9.49 22.35
C LEU A 28 24.80 -9.44 22.46
N GLU A 29 25.51 -10.49 22.06
CA GLU A 29 26.98 -10.49 22.02
C GLU A 29 27.54 -9.52 20.97
N GLN A 30 26.92 -9.45 19.77
CA GLN A 30 27.30 -8.48 18.74
C GLN A 30 27.08 -7.02 19.20
N ILE A 31 25.97 -6.75 19.89
CA ILE A 31 25.71 -5.42 20.50
C ILE A 31 26.77 -5.08 21.54
N ARG A 32 27.15 -6.03 22.38
CA ARG A 32 28.21 -5.86 23.39
C ARG A 32 29.57 -5.60 22.75
N MET A 33 29.92 -6.31 21.68
CA MET A 33 31.18 -6.10 20.95
C MET A 33 31.22 -4.75 20.24
N ASN A 34 30.12 -4.32 19.61
CA ASN A 34 30.06 -3.01 18.95
C ASN A 34 30.03 -1.84 19.94
N SER A 35 29.44 -1.99 21.14
CA SER A 35 29.50 -0.97 22.18
C SER A 35 30.89 -0.87 22.83
N ALA A 36 31.62 -1.96 22.90
CA ALA A 36 33.01 -1.95 23.37
C ALA A 36 33.99 -1.31 22.36
N ALA A 37 33.73 -1.41 21.06
CA ALA A 37 34.57 -0.81 20.01
C ALA A 37 34.36 0.71 19.86
N ASN A 38 33.25 1.28 20.32
CA ASN A 38 32.90 2.70 20.20
C ASN A 38 33.30 3.56 21.43
N ASN A 39 34.00 3.01 22.41
CA ASN A 39 34.42 3.74 23.62
C ASN A 39 35.75 4.51 23.38
N LYS A 40 35.77 5.42 22.36
CA LYS A 40 36.82 6.46 22.26
C LYS A 40 36.25 7.75 22.87
N GLN A 41 36.94 8.17 23.93
CA GLN A 41 36.71 9.32 24.81
C GLN A 41 36.15 10.57 24.12
N VAL A 42 35.02 11.06 24.63
CA VAL A 42 34.50 12.41 24.38
C VAL A 42 35.01 13.32 25.51
N PRO A 43 35.63 14.50 25.22
CA PRO A 43 36.14 15.38 26.26
C PRO A 43 35.02 16.09 27.06
N TYR A 44 35.22 16.15 28.36
CA TYR A 44 34.29 16.73 29.36
C TYR A 44 34.23 18.25 29.21
N MET A 45 33.09 18.79 28.70
CA MET A 45 32.80 20.23 28.76
C MET A 45 32.01 20.56 30.01
N LYS A 46 32.57 21.40 30.89
CA LYS A 46 31.88 21.96 32.06
C LYS A 46 30.77 22.94 31.63
N SER A 47 29.51 22.61 31.89
CA SER A 47 28.34 23.47 31.62
C SER A 47 27.93 24.26 32.85
N LYS A 48 27.83 25.59 32.71
CA LYS A 48 27.28 26.52 33.70
C LYS A 48 25.76 26.33 33.84
N LYS A 49 25.30 26.27 35.11
CA LYS A 49 23.89 26.17 35.51
C LYS A 49 23.05 27.34 34.98
N ASN A 50 22.05 27.08 34.16
CA ASN A 50 20.86 27.93 34.04
C ASN A 50 19.61 27.05 34.07
N ARG A 51 18.76 27.31 35.08
CA ARG A 51 17.50 26.62 35.31
C ARG A 51 16.46 27.15 34.30
N LYS A 52 16.19 26.42 33.22
CA LYS A 52 14.91 26.48 32.49
C LYS A 52 14.45 25.03 32.28
N LYS A 53 13.15 24.81 32.57
CA LYS A 53 12.50 23.50 32.49
C LYS A 53 12.76 22.86 31.10
N ARG A 54 13.52 21.79 31.08
CA ARG A 54 13.74 20.99 29.88
C ARG A 54 12.76 19.83 29.94
N TYR A 55 11.84 19.80 29.02
CA TYR A 55 11.13 18.59 28.65
C TYR A 55 12.16 17.66 28.03
N ALA A 56 12.42 16.52 28.64
CA ALA A 56 13.27 15.49 28.11
C ALA A 56 12.50 14.78 26.97
N VAL A 57 12.80 15.11 25.74
CA VAL A 57 12.43 14.29 24.59
C VAL A 57 13.31 13.05 24.66
N ILE A 58 12.75 11.93 25.06
CA ILE A 58 13.41 10.62 24.92
C ILE A 58 13.12 10.18 23.49
N ALA A 59 13.99 10.58 22.57
CA ALA A 59 14.05 9.98 21.25
C ALA A 59 14.67 8.58 21.43
N LEU A 60 13.85 7.56 21.50
CA LEU A 60 14.30 6.19 21.37
C LEU A 60 14.51 5.91 19.88
N ALA A 61 15.66 6.29 19.34
CA ALA A 61 16.10 5.87 18.02
C ALA A 61 16.44 4.38 18.10
N ALA A 62 15.45 3.52 17.84
CA ALA A 62 15.69 2.11 17.58
C ALA A 62 16.25 1.96 16.15
N THR A 63 17.57 2.14 16.00
CA THR A 63 18.28 1.68 14.81
C THR A 63 18.28 0.15 14.81
N LEU A 64 17.28 -0.46 14.21
CA LEU A 64 17.28 -1.89 13.91
C LEU A 64 18.23 -2.12 12.73
N ALA A 65 19.38 -2.67 13.05
CA ALA A 65 20.38 -3.12 12.09
C ALA A 65 19.78 -4.18 11.17
N ILE A 66 20.07 -4.02 9.89
CA ILE A 66 19.81 -4.92 8.77
C ILE A 66 20.07 -6.38 9.17
N GLY A 67 19.05 -7.23 9.18
CA GLY A 67 19.25 -8.68 9.29
C GLY A 67 18.23 -9.51 10.07
N THR A 68 17.11 -8.94 10.55
CA THR A 68 16.15 -9.70 11.38
C THR A 68 14.68 -9.54 10.96
N VAL A 69 14.41 -9.40 9.68
CA VAL A 69 13.02 -9.23 9.16
C VAL A 69 12.14 -10.43 9.51
N THR A 70 12.70 -11.63 9.58
CA THR A 70 11.92 -12.87 9.80
C THR A 70 11.55 -13.17 11.26
N ALA A 71 12.25 -12.61 12.24
CA ALA A 71 11.97 -12.89 13.67
C ALA A 71 10.91 -11.96 14.27
N TYR A 72 10.72 -10.76 13.70
CA TYR A 72 9.69 -9.82 14.15
C TYR A 72 8.30 -10.14 13.57
N ALA A 73 8.26 -10.72 12.37
CA ALA A 73 7.02 -11.07 11.68
C ALA A 73 6.10 -12.04 12.46
N ALA A 74 6.66 -12.86 13.35
CA ALA A 74 5.89 -13.82 14.14
C ALA A 74 5.07 -13.17 15.29
N TYR A 75 5.30 -11.89 15.61
CA TYR A 75 4.63 -11.16 16.69
C TYR A 75 4.10 -9.80 16.26
N ALA A 76 4.29 -9.41 15.01
CA ALA A 76 3.77 -8.15 14.50
C ALA A 76 2.30 -8.33 14.14
N GLU A 77 1.44 -7.48 14.68
CA GLU A 77 0.05 -7.43 14.27
C GLU A 77 -0.05 -6.76 12.89
N TRP A 78 -0.78 -7.41 12.00
CA TRP A 78 -1.14 -6.83 10.72
C TRP A 78 -2.04 -5.61 10.93
N SER A 79 -1.81 -4.56 10.12
CA SER A 79 -2.73 -3.43 10.04
C SER A 79 -4.13 -3.93 9.69
N LYS A 80 -5.11 -3.61 10.54
CA LYS A 80 -6.50 -4.02 10.33
C LYS A 80 -7.05 -3.39 9.05
N GLY A 81 -6.83 -2.09 8.86
CA GLY A 81 -7.32 -1.37 7.69
C GLY A 81 -6.70 -1.89 6.40
N LEU A 82 -5.39 -2.12 6.35
CA LEU A 82 -4.74 -2.65 5.13
C LEU A 82 -5.20 -4.08 4.82
N LYS A 83 -5.47 -4.91 5.84
CA LYS A 83 -6.08 -6.24 5.64
C LYS A 83 -7.48 -6.15 5.05
N GLU A 84 -8.29 -5.23 5.54
CA GLU A 84 -9.63 -5.00 5.04
C GLU A 84 -9.58 -4.44 3.60
N GLU A 85 -8.78 -3.41 3.36
CA GLU A 85 -8.61 -2.77 2.05
C GLU A 85 -8.18 -3.78 0.97
N LEU A 86 -7.16 -4.58 1.25
CA LEU A 86 -6.63 -5.57 0.32
C LEU A 86 -7.25 -6.96 0.48
N ARG A 87 -8.28 -7.11 1.34
CA ARG A 87 -8.98 -8.39 1.61
C ARG A 87 -8.03 -9.54 1.91
N ILE A 88 -7.02 -9.27 2.75
CA ILE A 88 -5.98 -10.22 3.07
C ILE A 88 -6.54 -11.29 4.02
N SER A 89 -6.63 -12.53 3.55
CA SER A 89 -6.99 -13.70 4.36
C SER A 89 -5.77 -14.17 5.17
N GLU A 90 -6.00 -15.00 6.19
CA GLU A 90 -4.93 -15.63 6.99
C GLU A 90 -3.93 -16.41 6.11
N ASP A 91 -4.43 -17.15 5.11
CA ASP A 91 -3.57 -17.85 4.15
C ASP A 91 -2.73 -16.89 3.31
N SER A 92 -3.29 -15.72 2.93
CA SER A 92 -2.57 -14.70 2.19
C SER A 92 -1.53 -13.98 3.06
N GLU A 93 -1.82 -13.73 4.35
CA GLU A 93 -0.86 -13.21 5.32
C GLU A 93 0.39 -14.09 5.39
N ASN A 94 0.16 -15.40 5.54
CA ASN A 94 1.24 -16.38 5.62
C ASN A 94 2.08 -16.35 4.33
N ARG A 95 1.44 -16.42 3.16
CA ARG A 95 2.16 -16.39 1.86
C ARG A 95 2.96 -15.11 1.64
N LEU A 96 2.36 -13.94 1.92
CA LEU A 96 3.05 -12.64 1.75
C LEU A 96 4.26 -12.53 2.68
N THR A 97 4.16 -13.08 3.89
CA THR A 97 5.25 -13.09 4.88
C THR A 97 6.34 -14.10 4.49
N GLU A 98 5.97 -15.32 4.16
CA GLU A 98 6.91 -16.39 3.78
C GLU A 98 7.68 -16.07 2.50
N ASN A 99 7.03 -15.44 1.53
CA ASN A 99 7.64 -14.99 0.29
C ASN A 99 8.47 -13.69 0.46
N GLY A 100 8.44 -13.06 1.64
CA GLY A 100 9.20 -11.84 1.91
C GLY A 100 8.59 -10.57 1.29
N MET A 101 7.38 -10.63 0.74
CA MET A 101 6.67 -9.46 0.23
C MET A 101 6.25 -8.52 1.35
N ALA A 102 5.79 -9.07 2.49
CA ALA A 102 5.42 -8.29 3.66
C ALA A 102 6.63 -8.09 4.57
N ALA A 103 6.82 -6.84 5.02
CA ALA A 103 7.79 -6.48 6.07
C ALA A 103 7.10 -5.62 7.13
N PHE A 104 7.51 -5.84 8.38
CA PHE A 104 6.99 -5.13 9.55
C PHE A 104 8.07 -4.22 10.12
N SER A 105 7.70 -3.02 10.55
CA SER A 105 8.65 -2.02 11.04
C SER A 105 8.55 -1.84 12.56
N GLY A 106 7.44 -1.32 13.06
CA GLY A 106 7.29 -0.89 14.45
C GLY A 106 8.06 0.39 14.80
N ALA A 107 8.71 1.04 13.81
CA ALA A 107 9.32 2.36 14.00
C ALA A 107 8.23 3.37 14.40
N SER A 108 8.47 4.13 15.48
CA SER A 108 7.46 4.99 16.07
C SER A 108 8.06 6.32 16.50
N VAL A 109 7.32 7.41 16.27
CA VAL A 109 7.69 8.77 16.68
C VAL A 109 6.50 9.41 17.38
N THR A 110 6.75 10.01 18.54
CA THR A 110 5.76 10.78 19.30
C THR A 110 6.15 12.25 19.30
N ASP A 111 5.25 13.11 18.82
CA ASP A 111 5.35 14.57 18.92
C ASP A 111 3.98 15.16 19.21
N ALA A 112 3.93 16.25 19.97
CA ALA A 112 2.71 16.96 20.36
C ALA A 112 1.59 16.07 20.95
N GLY A 113 1.95 14.93 21.56
CA GLY A 113 1.00 13.97 22.16
C GLY A 113 0.42 12.95 21.18
N ILE A 114 0.77 13.03 19.90
CA ILE A 114 0.40 12.07 18.86
C ILE A 114 1.56 11.12 18.57
N THR A 115 1.26 9.85 18.45
CA THR A 115 2.24 8.82 18.07
C THR A 115 1.92 8.30 16.69
N VAL A 116 2.88 8.38 15.77
CA VAL A 116 2.82 7.75 14.45
C VAL A 116 3.74 6.55 14.44
N THR A 117 3.21 5.40 14.07
CA THR A 117 3.95 4.12 14.02
C THR A 117 3.87 3.55 12.61
N ALA A 118 5.01 3.31 11.97
CA ALA A 118 5.07 2.55 10.73
C ALA A 118 4.80 1.07 11.04
N GLN A 119 3.72 0.51 10.52
CA GLN A 119 3.31 -0.87 10.83
C GLN A 119 3.95 -1.85 9.85
N GLN A 120 3.63 -1.74 8.57
CA GLN A 120 4.05 -2.72 7.58
C GLN A 120 4.16 -2.15 6.16
N SER A 121 4.89 -2.89 5.32
CA SER A 121 4.87 -2.73 3.87
C SER A 121 4.54 -4.04 3.19
N ILE A 122 3.88 -3.98 2.02
CA ILE A 122 3.71 -5.11 1.10
C ILE A 122 4.25 -4.64 -0.24
N THR A 123 5.31 -5.27 -0.72
CA THR A 123 6.09 -4.77 -1.86
C THR A 123 6.29 -5.86 -2.90
N ASP A 124 6.07 -5.51 -4.17
CA ASP A 124 6.43 -6.30 -5.34
C ASP A 124 7.41 -5.57 -6.26
N ASN A 125 7.42 -5.93 -7.55
CA ASN A 125 8.34 -5.34 -8.51
C ASN A 125 8.09 -3.86 -8.81
N TYR A 126 6.85 -3.37 -8.70
CA TYR A 126 6.44 -2.04 -9.16
C TYR A 126 5.71 -1.21 -8.11
N TYR A 127 5.16 -1.87 -7.09
CA TYR A 127 4.31 -1.24 -6.08
C TYR A 127 4.75 -1.57 -4.67
N THR A 128 4.48 -0.66 -3.75
CA THR A 128 4.53 -0.92 -2.32
C THR A 128 3.34 -0.27 -1.62
N TYR A 129 2.62 -1.06 -0.85
CA TYR A 129 1.61 -0.61 0.09
C TYR A 129 2.26 -0.41 1.45
N LEU A 130 1.89 0.66 2.12
CA LEU A 130 2.39 1.04 3.44
C LEU A 130 1.23 1.34 4.36
N SER A 131 1.37 0.97 5.62
CA SER A 131 0.41 1.29 6.67
C SER A 131 1.11 1.97 7.84
N PHE A 132 0.49 3.04 8.33
CA PHE A 132 0.90 3.80 9.50
C PHE A 132 -0.26 3.89 10.47
N ARG A 133 0.00 3.61 11.75
CA ARG A 133 -0.96 3.78 12.82
C ARG A 133 -0.75 5.12 13.50
N ILE A 134 -1.85 5.83 13.80
CA ILE A 134 -1.85 7.12 14.48
C ILE A 134 -2.62 6.98 15.79
N ASP A 135 -1.94 7.15 16.92
CA ASP A 135 -2.52 7.10 18.25
C ASP A 135 -2.53 8.48 18.92
N GLY A 136 -3.56 8.72 19.74
CA GLY A 136 -3.67 9.93 20.55
C GLY A 136 -4.39 11.10 19.89
N TYR A 137 -4.78 11.00 18.62
CA TYR A 137 -5.58 12.01 17.95
C TYR A 137 -7.06 11.75 18.15
N SER A 138 -7.75 12.76 18.71
CA SER A 138 -9.21 12.74 18.85
C SER A 138 -9.80 13.75 17.88
N MET A 139 -10.62 13.26 16.98
CA MET A 139 -11.26 14.07 15.94
C MET A 139 -12.77 14.17 16.14
N GLU A 140 -13.38 15.20 15.58
CA GLU A 140 -14.83 15.30 15.49
C GLU A 140 -15.37 14.29 14.46
N GLN A 141 -16.52 13.70 14.77
CA GLN A 141 -17.19 12.77 13.87
C GLN A 141 -17.58 13.47 12.57
N GLY A 142 -17.39 12.80 11.44
CA GLY A 142 -17.78 13.32 10.13
C GLY A 142 -16.80 14.28 9.48
N VAL A 143 -15.64 14.47 10.10
CA VAL A 143 -14.56 15.29 9.54
C VAL A 143 -13.51 14.39 8.92
N GLN A 144 -12.97 14.77 7.76
CA GLN A 144 -11.90 14.04 7.11
C GLN A 144 -10.56 14.41 7.72
N PRO A 145 -9.81 13.46 8.33
CA PRO A 145 -8.48 13.75 8.83
C PRO A 145 -7.48 13.93 7.68
N ALA A 146 -6.46 14.75 7.92
CA ALA A 146 -5.39 14.97 6.95
C ALA A 146 -4.09 15.37 7.64
N PHE A 147 -2.96 15.08 7.00
CA PHE A 147 -1.70 15.76 7.25
C PHE A 147 -1.57 16.96 6.31
N GLU A 148 -1.10 18.10 6.80
CA GLU A 148 -0.88 19.29 5.98
C GLU A 148 0.19 19.07 4.92
N TYR A 149 1.23 18.31 5.28
CA TYR A 149 2.36 18.02 4.41
C TYR A 149 2.90 16.62 4.65
N ILE A 150 3.25 15.96 3.57
CA ILE A 150 3.88 14.64 3.57
C ILE A 150 5.06 14.68 2.61
N SER A 151 6.21 14.19 3.06
CA SER A 151 7.38 13.97 2.23
C SER A 151 7.79 12.50 2.32
N VAL A 152 8.05 11.90 1.18
CA VAL A 152 8.43 10.49 1.06
C VAL A 152 9.66 10.37 0.19
N THR A 153 10.69 9.67 0.65
CA THR A 153 11.85 9.33 -0.17
C THR A 153 12.20 7.85 -0.04
N VAL A 154 12.68 7.25 -1.13
CA VAL A 154 13.17 5.87 -1.17
C VAL A 154 14.64 5.91 -1.58
N ASP A 155 15.55 5.53 -0.64
CA ASP A 155 17.00 5.74 -0.78
C ASP A 155 17.37 7.18 -1.20
N GLY A 156 16.57 8.17 -0.72
CA GLY A 156 16.75 9.59 -1.04
C GLY A 156 16.23 10.03 -2.41
N GLN A 157 15.52 9.17 -3.13
CA GLN A 157 14.87 9.49 -4.41
C GLN A 157 13.39 9.79 -4.18
N GLU A 158 12.81 10.68 -5.00
CA GLU A 158 11.41 11.11 -4.95
C GLU A 158 10.67 10.86 -6.28
N ASP A 159 11.35 10.32 -7.29
CA ASP A 159 10.80 10.08 -8.63
C ASP A 159 10.00 8.76 -8.67
N PHE A 160 8.81 8.80 -8.09
CA PHE A 160 7.82 7.72 -8.10
C PHE A 160 6.42 8.29 -7.86
N GLY A 161 5.38 7.53 -8.24
CA GLY A 161 4.01 7.90 -7.93
C GLY A 161 3.67 7.64 -6.47
N LEU A 162 2.83 8.49 -5.89
CA LEU A 162 2.34 8.39 -4.52
C LEU A 162 0.83 8.64 -4.49
N ASP A 163 0.09 7.71 -3.94
CA ASP A 163 -1.29 7.88 -3.49
C ASP A 163 -1.36 7.60 -1.99
N ALA A 164 -2.08 8.44 -1.24
CA ALA A 164 -2.07 8.33 0.20
C ALA A 164 -3.31 8.95 0.85
N GLY A 165 -3.77 8.35 1.95
CA GLY A 165 -4.94 8.83 2.67
C GLY A 165 -5.19 8.10 3.98
N PHE A 166 -6.07 8.66 4.80
CA PHE A 166 -6.59 7.95 5.96
C PHE A 166 -7.58 6.90 5.52
N TYR A 167 -7.45 5.70 6.08
CA TYR A 167 -8.37 4.60 5.85
C TYR A 167 -9.76 4.95 6.39
N ASP A 168 -10.75 4.84 5.54
CA ASP A 168 -12.14 5.25 5.81
C ASP A 168 -13.10 4.07 6.06
N GLY A 169 -12.57 2.86 6.15
CA GLY A 169 -13.37 1.65 6.34
C GLY A 169 -14.12 1.19 5.10
N MET A 170 -13.83 1.73 3.92
CA MET A 170 -14.53 1.43 2.68
C MET A 170 -13.70 0.55 1.76
N ILE A 171 -14.36 -0.40 1.11
CA ILE A 171 -13.78 -1.25 0.07
C ILE A 171 -14.71 -1.33 -1.13
N PRO A 172 -14.22 -1.53 -2.36
CA PRO A 172 -15.08 -1.73 -3.52
C PRO A 172 -15.76 -3.10 -3.50
N ASP A 173 -17.07 -3.16 -3.77
CA ASP A 173 -17.78 -4.41 -4.01
C ASP A 173 -17.42 -5.06 -5.37
N GLU A 174 -18.13 -6.11 -5.76
CA GLU A 174 -17.93 -6.79 -7.05
C GLU A 174 -18.25 -5.90 -8.27
N ASN A 175 -19.01 -4.83 -8.07
CA ASN A 175 -19.36 -3.85 -9.10
C ASN A 175 -18.51 -2.57 -9.02
N GLY A 176 -17.48 -2.53 -8.14
CA GLY A 176 -16.65 -1.36 -7.90
C GLY A 176 -17.32 -0.26 -7.06
N ARG A 177 -18.44 -0.57 -6.39
CA ARG A 177 -19.12 0.39 -5.50
C ARG A 177 -18.49 0.32 -4.11
N ALA A 178 -18.20 1.48 -3.51
CA ALA A 178 -17.72 1.54 -2.16
C ALA A 178 -18.75 1.00 -1.15
N ILE A 179 -18.34 0.01 -0.38
CA ILE A 179 -19.11 -0.62 0.70
C ILE A 179 -18.27 -0.70 1.96
N PRO A 180 -18.88 -0.72 3.16
CA PRO A 180 -18.14 -0.93 4.39
C PRO A 180 -17.41 -2.27 4.42
N ALA A 181 -16.16 -2.28 4.83
CA ALA A 181 -15.35 -3.47 4.95
C ALA A 181 -15.89 -4.46 6.00
N ASP A 182 -16.54 -3.96 7.05
CA ASP A 182 -17.18 -4.76 8.11
C ASP A 182 -18.49 -5.44 7.67
N GLY A 183 -18.91 -5.23 6.42
CA GLY A 183 -20.16 -5.79 5.86
C GLY A 183 -21.42 -5.12 6.36
N SER A 184 -21.34 -4.00 7.06
CA SER A 184 -22.51 -3.21 7.46
C SER A 184 -23.23 -2.68 6.21
N LYS A 185 -24.50 -2.32 6.35
CA LYS A 185 -25.28 -1.80 5.22
C LYS A 185 -25.16 -0.29 5.03
N SER A 186 -24.44 0.38 5.90
CA SER A 186 -24.25 1.83 5.87
C SER A 186 -22.78 2.15 6.09
N TYR A 187 -22.19 2.86 5.16
CA TYR A 187 -20.81 3.35 5.21
C TYR A 187 -20.71 4.79 5.70
N ALA A 188 -21.80 5.28 6.21
CA ALA A 188 -21.84 6.61 6.79
C ALA A 188 -22.55 6.48 8.13
N ASN A 189 -22.18 7.33 9.07
CA ASN A 189 -22.94 7.54 10.28
C ASN A 189 -24.37 7.98 9.94
N ALA A 190 -25.26 8.05 10.92
CA ALA A 190 -26.66 8.44 10.72
C ALA A 190 -26.82 9.84 10.05
N ASP A 191 -25.81 10.68 10.15
CA ASP A 191 -25.72 12.00 9.50
C ASP A 191 -25.05 11.99 8.12
N GLY A 192 -24.63 10.83 7.61
CA GLY A 192 -23.98 10.65 6.32
C GLY A 192 -22.46 10.80 6.36
N SER A 193 -21.85 10.98 7.53
CA SER A 193 -20.41 11.12 7.67
C SER A 193 -19.68 9.77 7.69
N ILE A 194 -18.46 9.74 7.15
CA ILE A 194 -17.56 8.58 7.18
C ILE A 194 -16.88 8.49 8.56
N ASN A 195 -16.63 7.27 9.02
CA ASN A 195 -15.91 7.04 10.26
C ASN A 195 -14.48 6.56 9.98
N TYR A 196 -13.49 7.38 10.29
CA TYR A 196 -12.07 7.07 10.14
C TYR A 196 -11.45 6.41 11.37
N VAL A 197 -12.18 6.38 12.50
CA VAL A 197 -11.66 5.91 13.78
C VAL A 197 -11.83 4.40 13.87
N MET A 198 -10.72 3.68 14.09
CA MET A 198 -10.71 2.25 14.31
C MET A 198 -11.35 1.90 15.66
N ASP A 199 -11.71 0.62 15.87
CA ASP A 199 -12.40 0.15 17.10
C ASP A 199 -11.64 0.45 18.39
N ASP A 200 -10.32 0.56 18.32
CA ASP A 200 -9.44 0.85 19.46
C ASP A 200 -9.15 2.35 19.66
N GLY A 201 -9.77 3.19 18.84
CA GLY A 201 -9.65 4.65 18.89
C GLY A 201 -8.46 5.22 18.12
N SER A 202 -7.68 4.40 17.44
CA SER A 202 -6.60 4.86 16.52
C SER A 202 -7.14 5.25 15.15
N LEU A 203 -6.27 5.85 14.34
CA LEU A 203 -6.47 6.00 12.90
C LEU A 203 -5.41 5.18 12.15
N GLU A 204 -5.70 4.79 10.92
CA GLU A 204 -4.71 4.25 10.02
C GLU A 204 -4.53 5.15 8.81
N TYR A 205 -3.27 5.34 8.40
CA TYR A 205 -2.90 6.09 7.20
C TYR A 205 -2.20 5.16 6.22
N HIS A 206 -2.72 5.06 5.01
CA HIS A 206 -2.20 4.17 3.99
C HIS A 206 -1.51 4.96 2.89
N MET A 207 -0.48 4.36 2.29
CA MET A 207 0.20 4.89 1.11
C MET A 207 0.38 3.78 0.10
N VAL A 208 0.27 4.12 -1.17
CA VAL A 208 0.65 3.28 -2.30
C VAL A 208 1.70 4.03 -3.10
N LEU A 209 2.90 3.48 -3.17
CA LEU A 209 3.96 4.02 -4.03
C LEU A 209 4.05 3.16 -5.29
N ASN A 210 4.34 3.79 -6.43
CA ASN A 210 4.51 3.09 -7.70
C ASN A 210 5.69 3.61 -8.51
N LYS A 211 6.39 2.69 -9.19
CA LYS A 211 7.47 2.99 -10.13
C LYS A 211 7.37 1.99 -11.29
N SER A 212 6.53 2.31 -12.27
CA SER A 212 6.19 1.40 -13.36
C SER A 212 7.29 1.26 -14.43
N ASP A 213 8.24 2.20 -14.49
CA ASP A 213 9.35 2.22 -15.43
C ASP A 213 10.65 1.58 -14.90
N GLU A 214 10.72 1.25 -13.60
CA GLU A 214 11.88 0.61 -12.98
C GLU A 214 11.48 -0.61 -12.17
N LYS A 215 11.72 -1.81 -12.72
CA LYS A 215 11.44 -3.08 -12.01
C LYS A 215 12.28 -3.20 -10.74
N ARG A 216 11.66 -3.64 -9.63
CA ARG A 216 12.29 -3.87 -8.32
C ARG A 216 12.77 -2.60 -7.61
N PHE A 217 12.26 -1.43 -8.03
CA PHE A 217 12.69 -0.15 -7.46
C PHE A 217 12.57 -0.11 -5.93
N PHE A 218 11.51 -0.66 -5.35
CA PHE A 218 11.24 -0.58 -3.91
C PHE A 218 11.88 -1.70 -3.08
N ILE A 219 12.20 -2.84 -3.66
CA ILE A 219 12.59 -4.06 -2.95
C ILE A 219 13.83 -3.85 -2.09
N GLY A 220 13.68 -4.03 -0.75
CA GLY A 220 14.76 -3.95 0.22
C GLY A 220 15.34 -2.56 0.47
N LYS A 221 14.75 -1.51 -0.13
CA LYS A 221 15.23 -0.13 0.01
C LYS A 221 14.78 0.53 1.30
N LYS A 222 15.46 1.61 1.66
CA LYS A 222 15.11 2.44 2.82
C LYS A 222 14.09 3.47 2.42
N LEU A 223 12.97 3.46 3.13
CA LEU A 223 11.93 4.49 3.06
C LEU A 223 12.15 5.49 4.19
N HIS A 224 12.08 6.77 3.86
CA HIS A 224 11.95 7.87 4.81
C HIS A 224 10.62 8.57 4.55
N VAL A 225 9.82 8.76 5.61
CA VAL A 225 8.54 9.49 5.54
C VAL A 225 8.53 10.57 6.62
N GLU A 226 8.18 11.79 6.25
CA GLU A 226 7.94 12.89 7.17
C GLU A 226 6.50 13.39 7.02
N PHE A 227 5.75 13.37 8.13
CA PHE A 227 4.42 13.96 8.25
C PHE A 227 4.52 15.27 9.03
N LYS A 228 3.79 16.31 8.60
CA LYS A 228 3.68 17.57 9.33
C LYS A 228 2.23 17.97 9.52
N ASN A 229 1.97 18.49 10.70
CA ASN A 229 0.70 19.03 11.16
C ASN A 229 -0.48 18.09 10.84
N LEU A 230 -1.15 17.64 11.86
CA LEU A 230 -2.35 16.82 11.75
C LEU A 230 -3.57 17.66 12.01
N GLY A 231 -4.59 17.48 11.21
CA GLY A 231 -5.83 18.25 11.31
C GLY A 231 -6.91 17.65 10.45
N SER A 232 -7.76 18.53 9.93
CA SER A 232 -8.93 18.13 9.15
C SER A 232 -9.07 18.94 7.86
N VAL A 233 -9.74 18.33 6.88
CA VAL A 233 -10.11 18.97 5.62
C VAL A 233 -11.62 19.12 5.54
N ALA A 234 -12.07 20.35 5.28
CA ALA A 234 -13.44 20.65 4.93
C ALA A 234 -13.47 21.26 3.53
N LYS A 235 -14.08 20.56 2.59
CA LYS A 235 -14.05 20.89 1.15
C LYS A 235 -12.61 20.83 0.61
N THR A 236 -11.90 21.96 0.54
CA THR A 236 -10.50 22.07 0.06
C THR A 236 -9.58 22.71 1.08
N ASP A 237 -10.13 23.15 2.23
CA ASP A 237 -9.38 23.93 3.21
C ASP A 237 -8.91 23.03 4.34
N PHE A 238 -7.59 22.98 4.55
CA PHE A 238 -6.99 22.30 5.68
C PHE A 238 -7.03 23.18 6.93
N THR A 239 -7.42 22.60 8.05
CA THR A 239 -7.38 23.23 9.36
C THR A 239 -6.50 22.43 10.30
N PRO A 240 -5.36 22.97 10.79
CA PRO A 240 -4.49 22.25 11.70
C PRO A 240 -5.10 22.19 13.09
N ASP A 241 -5.18 21.00 13.67
CA ASP A 241 -5.56 20.79 15.08
C ASP A 241 -4.30 20.60 15.94
N ILE A 242 -3.31 19.89 15.39
CA ILE A 242 -2.05 19.55 16.05
C ILE A 242 -0.88 20.01 15.19
N THR A 243 -0.06 20.90 15.71
CA THR A 243 1.22 21.26 15.09
C THR A 243 2.31 20.30 15.58
N GLY A 244 2.89 19.53 14.68
CA GLY A 244 3.92 18.54 14.98
C GLY A 244 4.65 18.05 13.75
N THR A 245 5.69 17.24 13.96
CA THR A 245 6.47 16.59 12.90
C THR A 245 6.80 15.17 13.30
N TRP A 246 6.46 14.21 12.45
CA TRP A 246 6.71 12.78 12.66
C TRP A 246 7.53 12.26 11.47
N ALA A 247 8.82 12.05 11.71
CA ALA A 247 9.74 11.52 10.70
C ALA A 247 10.14 10.09 11.05
N LEU A 248 9.94 9.16 10.13
CA LEU A 248 10.15 7.73 10.33
C LEU A 248 11.03 7.17 9.22
N ASP A 249 11.90 6.23 9.60
CA ASP A 249 12.68 5.43 8.69
C ASP A 249 12.27 3.96 8.81
N MET A 250 12.09 3.29 7.69
CA MET A 250 11.85 1.85 7.65
C MET A 250 12.54 1.21 6.44
N THR A 251 12.75 -0.09 6.50
CA THR A 251 13.21 -0.86 5.34
C THR A 251 12.02 -1.57 4.72
N LEU A 252 11.80 -1.34 3.44
CA LEU A 252 10.75 -2.00 2.67
C LEU A 252 11.07 -3.50 2.53
N GLY A 253 10.05 -4.33 2.60
CA GLY A 253 10.15 -5.72 2.20
C GLY A 253 10.25 -5.85 0.68
N GLY A 254 9.81 -6.97 0.20
CA GLY A 254 9.59 -7.21 -1.22
C GLY A 254 10.37 -8.40 -1.75
N ALA A 255 9.73 -9.04 -2.70
CA ALA A 255 10.28 -10.15 -3.44
C ALA A 255 9.78 -10.11 -4.88
N ASP A 256 10.60 -10.62 -5.80
CA ASP A 256 10.20 -10.88 -7.18
C ASP A 256 9.47 -12.24 -7.21
N VAL A 257 8.19 -12.20 -6.89
CA VAL A 257 7.29 -13.38 -6.90
C VAL A 257 6.32 -13.33 -8.08
N SER A 258 6.59 -12.47 -9.05
CA SER A 258 5.72 -12.32 -10.23
C SER A 258 5.86 -13.51 -11.17
N GLY A 259 4.72 -14.08 -11.57
CA GLY A 259 4.64 -14.94 -12.74
C GLY A 259 4.76 -14.11 -14.01
N TYR A 260 5.61 -14.53 -14.95
CA TYR A 260 5.78 -13.88 -16.25
C TYR A 260 5.36 -14.81 -17.38
N THR A 261 4.45 -14.34 -18.23
CA THR A 261 3.98 -15.09 -19.41
C THR A 261 4.19 -14.25 -20.66
N GLU A 262 4.95 -14.78 -21.61
CA GLU A 262 4.99 -14.27 -23.00
C GLU A 262 3.82 -14.85 -23.77
N THR A 263 3.20 -14.03 -24.62
CA THR A 263 2.08 -14.42 -25.46
C THR A 263 2.07 -13.57 -26.74
N GLU A 264 1.29 -13.92 -27.72
CA GLU A 264 1.02 -13.14 -28.92
C GLU A 264 -0.49 -13.19 -29.21
N GLN A 265 -1.30 -12.91 -28.18
CA GLN A 265 -2.74 -13.04 -28.32
C GLN A 265 -3.39 -11.70 -28.67
N THR A 266 -3.94 -11.63 -29.89
CA THR A 266 -4.75 -10.48 -30.32
C THR A 266 -6.10 -10.47 -29.60
N LEU A 267 -6.47 -9.30 -29.09
CA LEU A 267 -7.75 -9.08 -28.40
C LEU A 267 -8.84 -8.73 -29.42
N GLY A 268 -9.26 -9.73 -30.19
CA GLY A 268 -10.35 -9.63 -31.15
C GLY A 268 -10.18 -8.47 -32.13
N ASP A 269 -11.17 -7.58 -32.18
CA ASP A 269 -11.23 -6.41 -33.06
C ASP A 269 -10.72 -5.10 -32.42
N SER A 270 -10.14 -5.19 -31.22
CA SER A 270 -9.59 -4.01 -30.53
C SER A 270 -8.37 -3.42 -31.21
N GLY A 271 -7.65 -4.21 -32.02
CA GLY A 271 -6.37 -3.85 -32.60
C GLY A 271 -5.17 -4.05 -31.67
N ALA A 272 -5.39 -4.45 -30.44
CA ALA A 272 -4.33 -4.71 -29.46
C ALA A 272 -3.93 -6.18 -29.47
N THR A 273 -2.62 -6.45 -29.41
CA THR A 273 -2.06 -7.78 -29.23
C THR A 273 -1.30 -7.78 -27.90
N VAL A 274 -1.70 -8.61 -26.95
CA VAL A 274 -0.98 -8.79 -25.68
C VAL A 274 0.30 -9.56 -26.00
N THR A 275 1.45 -8.99 -25.60
CA THR A 275 2.78 -9.58 -25.83
C THR A 275 3.37 -10.17 -24.54
N SER A 276 3.03 -9.63 -23.38
CA SER A 276 3.40 -10.22 -22.09
C SER A 276 2.47 -9.81 -20.98
N ILE A 277 2.38 -10.68 -19.98
CA ILE A 277 1.69 -10.43 -18.71
C ILE A 277 2.64 -10.80 -17.58
N GLU A 278 2.90 -9.85 -16.69
CA GLU A 278 3.56 -10.07 -15.41
C GLU A 278 2.52 -9.89 -14.30
N LEU A 279 2.35 -10.93 -13.47
CA LEU A 279 1.29 -10.99 -12.46
C LEU A 279 1.91 -11.28 -11.10
N SER A 280 1.69 -10.41 -10.13
CA SER A 280 2.01 -10.58 -8.72
C SER A 280 0.75 -10.74 -7.87
N PRO A 281 0.85 -11.06 -6.57
CA PRO A 281 -0.30 -11.06 -5.67
C PRO A 281 -1.01 -9.70 -5.52
N ILE A 282 -0.36 -8.58 -5.80
CA ILE A 282 -0.89 -7.23 -5.56
C ILE A 282 -0.93 -6.33 -6.80
N SER A 283 -0.34 -6.76 -7.91
CA SER A 283 -0.31 -5.95 -9.13
C SER A 283 -0.22 -6.78 -10.40
N ALA A 284 -0.47 -6.13 -11.53
CA ALA A 284 -0.16 -6.68 -12.85
C ALA A 284 0.52 -5.63 -13.74
N ARG A 285 1.37 -6.13 -14.64
CA ARG A 285 1.90 -5.38 -15.77
C ARG A 285 1.57 -6.12 -17.05
N VAL A 286 0.92 -5.43 -17.99
CA VAL A 286 0.59 -5.98 -19.29
C VAL A 286 1.28 -5.15 -20.36
N THR A 287 1.95 -5.80 -21.30
CA THR A 287 2.55 -5.18 -22.46
C THR A 287 1.78 -5.57 -23.71
N TYR A 288 1.54 -4.60 -24.57
CA TYR A 288 0.81 -4.78 -25.81
C TYR A 288 1.66 -4.30 -26.99
N ASP A 289 1.48 -4.94 -28.14
CA ASP A 289 1.67 -4.29 -29.43
C ASP A 289 0.33 -3.64 -29.81
N TYR A 290 0.28 -2.31 -29.72
CA TYR A 290 -0.94 -1.53 -29.95
C TYR A 290 -0.64 -0.29 -30.77
N PRO A 291 -1.05 -0.24 -32.04
CA PRO A 291 -0.80 0.92 -32.88
C PRO A 291 -1.54 2.14 -32.32
N ARG A 292 -0.92 3.32 -32.46
CA ARG A 292 -1.53 4.59 -32.05
C ARG A 292 -2.73 4.89 -32.92
N ILE A 293 -3.92 4.79 -32.35
CA ILE A 293 -5.18 5.12 -33.01
C ILE A 293 -5.64 6.47 -32.45
N GLU A 294 -5.61 7.49 -33.34
CA GLU A 294 -6.08 8.82 -33.00
C GLU A 294 -7.61 8.88 -33.20
N GLU A 295 -8.31 9.31 -32.16
CA GLU A 295 -9.74 9.58 -32.20
C GLU A 295 -9.99 11.05 -31.87
N SER A 296 -11.08 11.61 -32.41
CA SER A 296 -11.48 12.98 -32.15
C SER A 296 -12.97 13.04 -31.84
N GLU A 297 -13.31 13.81 -30.82
CA GLU A 297 -14.69 14.10 -30.45
C GLU A 297 -14.95 15.60 -30.40
N GLU A 298 -16.13 16.00 -30.81
CA GLU A 298 -16.59 17.39 -30.69
C GLU A 298 -17.37 17.56 -29.39
N TYR A 299 -17.07 18.59 -28.63
CA TYR A 299 -17.80 18.97 -27.42
C TYR A 299 -17.99 20.48 -27.34
N GLU A 300 -19.05 20.91 -26.66
CA GLU A 300 -19.23 22.33 -26.35
C GLU A 300 -18.57 22.65 -24.98
N ASP A 301 -17.73 23.68 -24.97
CA ASP A 301 -17.15 24.16 -23.70
C ASP A 301 -18.23 24.93 -22.87
N GLU A 302 -17.87 25.33 -21.67
CA GLU A 302 -18.75 26.07 -20.74
C GLU A 302 -19.30 27.40 -21.28
N ASN A 303 -18.70 27.92 -22.38
CA ASN A 303 -19.13 29.13 -23.05
C ASN A 303 -19.98 28.85 -24.33
N GLY A 304 -20.33 27.58 -24.60
CA GLY A 304 -21.08 27.15 -25.76
C GLY A 304 -20.27 27.18 -27.05
N VAL A 305 -18.92 27.15 -26.97
CA VAL A 305 -18.03 27.10 -28.12
C VAL A 305 -17.70 25.67 -28.46
N LEU A 306 -17.94 25.28 -29.71
CA LEU A 306 -17.58 23.95 -30.20
C LEU A 306 -16.06 23.77 -30.21
N ARG A 307 -15.58 22.72 -29.56
CA ARG A 307 -14.18 22.31 -29.47
C ARG A 307 -14.01 20.92 -30.02
N ILE A 308 -12.82 20.62 -30.51
CA ILE A 308 -12.42 19.28 -30.90
C ILE A 308 -11.38 18.81 -29.89
N HIS A 309 -11.69 17.69 -29.20
CA HIS A 309 -10.72 16.98 -28.39
C HIS A 309 -10.17 15.80 -29.17
N THR A 310 -8.85 15.77 -29.35
CA THR A 310 -8.16 14.66 -30.02
C THR A 310 -7.35 13.90 -28.99
N TYR A 311 -7.50 12.58 -28.97
CA TYR A 311 -6.83 11.70 -28.04
C TYR A 311 -6.42 10.40 -28.72
N TYR A 312 -5.50 9.68 -28.12
CA TYR A 312 -5.18 8.32 -28.56
C TYR A 312 -6.11 7.33 -27.83
N LYS A 313 -6.64 6.38 -28.60
CA LYS A 313 -7.42 5.29 -28.05
C LYS A 313 -6.57 4.44 -27.11
N GLU A 314 -7.11 4.13 -25.96
CA GLU A 314 -6.48 3.27 -24.97
C GLU A 314 -6.62 1.79 -25.35
N ALA A 315 -5.63 0.96 -24.97
CA ALA A 315 -5.73 -0.47 -25.12
C ALA A 315 -6.79 -1.05 -24.18
N PRO A 316 -7.38 -2.22 -24.48
CA PRO A 316 -8.32 -2.88 -23.57
C PRO A 316 -7.73 -3.09 -22.19
N THR A 317 -8.41 -2.60 -21.15
CA THR A 317 -7.97 -2.70 -19.77
C THR A 317 -8.28 -4.06 -19.15
N VAL A 318 -7.44 -4.51 -18.22
CA VAL A 318 -7.73 -5.70 -17.42
C VAL A 318 -8.87 -5.41 -16.48
N SER A 319 -9.88 -6.26 -16.49
CA SER A 319 -11.05 -6.17 -15.61
C SER A 319 -11.03 -7.21 -14.50
N GLY A 320 -10.32 -8.32 -14.71
CA GLY A 320 -10.29 -9.40 -13.73
C GLY A 320 -9.42 -10.56 -14.16
N VAL A 321 -9.49 -11.60 -13.36
CA VAL A 321 -8.78 -12.87 -13.61
C VAL A 321 -9.75 -14.04 -13.42
N LYS A 322 -9.43 -15.15 -14.09
CA LYS A 322 -10.10 -16.43 -13.89
C LYS A 322 -9.11 -17.41 -13.26
N LEU A 323 -9.51 -18.03 -12.19
CA LEU A 323 -8.70 -18.99 -11.46
C LEU A 323 -8.78 -20.40 -12.11
N LYS A 324 -7.82 -21.26 -11.76
CA LYS A 324 -7.74 -22.65 -12.25
C LYS A 324 -8.95 -23.52 -11.86
N ASP A 325 -9.65 -23.16 -10.79
CA ASP A 325 -10.89 -23.82 -10.36
C ASP A 325 -12.15 -23.30 -11.10
N GLY A 326 -11.98 -22.33 -12.00
CA GLY A 326 -13.04 -21.69 -12.76
C GLY A 326 -13.66 -20.47 -12.10
N THR A 327 -13.29 -20.13 -10.88
CA THR A 327 -13.73 -18.91 -10.19
C THR A 327 -13.23 -17.67 -10.93
N THR A 328 -14.06 -16.65 -11.06
CA THR A 328 -13.71 -15.37 -11.68
C THR A 328 -13.67 -14.28 -10.62
N ILE A 329 -12.60 -13.50 -10.59
CA ILE A 329 -12.44 -12.32 -9.74
C ILE A 329 -12.45 -11.08 -10.64
N MET A 330 -13.47 -10.25 -10.50
CA MET A 330 -13.68 -9.05 -11.33
C MET A 330 -13.35 -7.78 -10.58
N ASN A 331 -13.21 -6.67 -11.33
CA ASN A 331 -12.95 -5.32 -10.80
C ASN A 331 -11.71 -5.26 -9.90
N LEU A 332 -10.61 -5.87 -10.37
CA LEU A 332 -9.34 -5.91 -9.63
C LEU A 332 -8.58 -4.58 -9.66
N TYR A 333 -8.80 -3.76 -10.67
CA TYR A 333 -8.06 -2.52 -10.88
C TYR A 333 -8.26 -1.52 -9.72
N ASN A 334 -7.15 -1.05 -9.15
CA ASN A 334 -7.12 -0.06 -8.06
C ASN A 334 -6.13 1.10 -8.33
N GLY A 335 -6.06 1.55 -9.57
CA GLY A 335 -5.15 2.60 -9.97
C GLY A 335 -3.86 2.06 -10.58
N GLY A 336 -3.23 2.89 -11.42
CA GLY A 336 -2.04 2.49 -12.14
C GLY A 336 -1.58 3.55 -13.14
N THR A 337 -0.65 3.16 -13.97
CA THR A 337 -0.11 3.96 -15.07
C THR A 337 -0.19 3.18 -16.35
N GLU A 338 -0.54 3.86 -17.43
CA GLU A 338 -0.54 3.27 -18.76
C GLU A 338 -0.07 4.26 -19.82
N GLY A 339 0.46 3.73 -20.92
CA GLY A 339 0.92 4.54 -22.02
C GLY A 339 1.92 3.83 -22.91
N TYR A 340 2.31 4.52 -23.97
CA TYR A 340 3.33 4.04 -24.89
C TYR A 340 4.73 4.19 -24.29
N SER A 341 5.58 3.19 -24.49
CA SER A 341 6.95 3.17 -23.97
C SER A 341 7.83 4.27 -24.56
N SER A 342 7.51 4.76 -25.76
CA SER A 342 8.16 5.91 -26.40
C SER A 342 7.29 6.50 -27.52
N GLU A 343 7.64 7.71 -28.01
CA GLU A 343 6.88 8.42 -29.05
C GLU A 343 6.72 7.64 -30.37
N ASN A 344 7.68 6.79 -30.72
CA ASN A 344 7.70 6.05 -31.97
C ASN A 344 7.47 4.55 -31.79
N SER A 345 7.00 4.11 -30.62
CA SER A 345 6.75 2.70 -30.33
C SER A 345 5.24 2.39 -30.38
N ASN A 346 4.89 1.20 -30.84
CA ASN A 346 3.58 0.61 -30.64
C ASN A 346 3.50 -0.18 -29.32
N GLU A 347 4.61 -0.27 -28.58
CA GLU A 347 4.61 -0.91 -27.29
C GLU A 347 3.82 -0.04 -26.29
N TYR A 348 2.65 -0.53 -25.92
CA TYR A 348 1.79 0.07 -24.89
C TYR A 348 1.89 -0.75 -23.63
N ILE A 349 2.08 -0.08 -22.49
CA ILE A 349 2.29 -0.74 -21.21
C ILE A 349 1.22 -0.24 -20.23
N SER A 350 0.51 -1.17 -19.58
CA SER A 350 -0.38 -0.89 -18.46
C SER A 350 0.15 -1.59 -17.23
N THR A 351 0.43 -0.83 -16.17
CA THR A 351 0.89 -1.35 -14.88
C THR A 351 -0.06 -0.82 -13.80
N PHE A 352 -0.68 -1.71 -13.05
CA PHE A 352 -1.72 -1.33 -12.10
C PHE A 352 -1.72 -2.24 -10.87
N THR A 353 -2.23 -1.71 -9.77
CA THR A 353 -2.39 -2.43 -8.51
C THR A 353 -3.80 -3.01 -8.38
N PHE A 354 -3.94 -4.01 -7.51
CA PHE A 354 -5.21 -4.66 -7.21
C PHE A 354 -5.84 -4.10 -5.93
N ASN A 355 -7.15 -4.11 -5.88
CA ASN A 355 -7.94 -3.80 -4.69
C ASN A 355 -8.04 -4.99 -3.71
N ARG A 356 -7.27 -6.02 -3.92
CA ARG A 356 -7.18 -7.22 -3.07
C ARG A 356 -5.95 -8.03 -3.37
N VAL A 357 -5.50 -8.80 -2.40
CA VAL A 357 -4.47 -9.81 -2.63
C VAL A 357 -5.08 -11.01 -3.34
N ILE A 358 -4.44 -11.46 -4.40
CA ILE A 358 -4.81 -12.68 -5.13
C ILE A 358 -3.74 -13.76 -4.98
N ASP A 359 -4.13 -15.01 -5.20
CA ASP A 359 -3.18 -16.10 -5.40
C ASP A 359 -2.79 -16.16 -6.87
N SER A 360 -1.70 -15.46 -7.23
CA SER A 360 -1.26 -15.35 -8.63
C SER A 360 -0.93 -16.72 -9.25
N ASP A 361 -0.51 -17.71 -8.44
CA ASP A 361 -0.24 -19.07 -8.90
C ASP A 361 -1.51 -19.85 -9.28
N GLN A 362 -2.66 -19.40 -8.79
CA GLN A 362 -3.96 -20.00 -9.14
C GLN A 362 -4.65 -19.32 -10.32
N VAL A 363 -4.07 -18.28 -10.89
CA VAL A 363 -4.64 -17.62 -12.07
C VAL A 363 -4.42 -18.48 -13.31
N ALA A 364 -5.52 -18.76 -14.02
CA ALA A 364 -5.51 -19.48 -15.29
C ALA A 364 -5.51 -18.54 -16.50
N SER A 365 -6.19 -17.39 -16.37
CA SER A 365 -6.30 -16.40 -17.45
C SER A 365 -6.59 -15.01 -16.92
N VAL A 366 -6.25 -14.00 -17.72
CA VAL A 366 -6.55 -12.58 -17.49
C VAL A 366 -7.70 -12.16 -18.42
N LEU A 367 -8.62 -11.38 -17.88
CA LEU A 367 -9.83 -10.94 -18.56
C LEU A 367 -9.73 -9.45 -18.90
N PHE A 368 -9.84 -9.14 -20.19
CA PHE A 368 -9.74 -7.77 -20.71
C PHE A 368 -11.14 -7.30 -21.14
N ARG A 369 -11.54 -6.10 -20.75
CA ARG A 369 -12.82 -5.54 -21.09
C ARG A 369 -12.91 -5.24 -22.59
N LYS A 370 -13.95 -5.74 -23.25
CA LYS A 370 -14.31 -5.26 -24.58
C LYS A 370 -14.89 -3.85 -24.47
N ALA A 371 -14.50 -2.97 -25.39
CA ALA A 371 -15.15 -1.67 -25.48
C ALA A 371 -16.66 -1.86 -25.59
N PRO A 372 -17.49 -1.06 -24.90
CA PRO A 372 -18.91 -1.13 -25.05
C PRO A 372 -19.24 -0.85 -26.53
N VAL A 373 -19.92 -1.79 -27.17
CA VAL A 373 -20.55 -1.50 -28.44
C VAL A 373 -21.59 -0.43 -28.14
N ASN A 374 -21.49 0.75 -28.77
CA ASN A 374 -22.46 1.83 -28.66
C ASN A 374 -23.80 1.37 -29.29
N SER A 375 -24.46 0.44 -28.65
CA SER A 375 -25.87 0.12 -28.90
C SER A 375 -26.64 0.93 -27.86
N GLY A 376 -27.42 1.89 -28.29
CA GLY A 376 -28.23 2.75 -27.42
C GLY A 376 -29.32 2.02 -26.60
N ASN A 377 -29.02 0.81 -26.18
CA ASN A 377 -29.81 -0.03 -25.29
C ASN A 377 -29.00 -0.25 -23.99
N GLU A 378 -29.63 0.15 -22.90
CA GLU A 378 -29.20 -0.11 -21.53
C GLU A 378 -28.82 -1.59 -21.31
N ALA A 379 -27.69 -1.80 -20.61
CA ALA A 379 -27.31 -3.03 -19.91
C ALA A 379 -27.16 -4.32 -20.76
N ALA A 380 -26.34 -4.29 -21.81
CA ALA A 380 -25.67 -5.52 -22.21
C ALA A 380 -24.62 -5.91 -21.13
N GLU A 381 -24.61 -7.20 -20.72
CA GLU A 381 -23.56 -7.70 -19.83
C GLU A 381 -22.19 -7.44 -20.47
N PRO A 382 -21.21 -6.97 -19.69
CA PRO A 382 -19.90 -6.68 -20.24
C PRO A 382 -19.27 -7.95 -20.81
N GLU A 383 -18.74 -7.85 -22.01
CA GLU A 383 -18.00 -8.94 -22.65
C GLU A 383 -16.50 -8.75 -22.42
N TYR A 384 -15.77 -9.88 -22.39
CA TYR A 384 -14.35 -9.91 -22.13
C TYR A 384 -13.60 -10.72 -23.17
N TYR A 385 -12.36 -10.32 -23.44
CA TYR A 385 -11.34 -11.17 -24.05
C TYR A 385 -10.63 -11.93 -22.94
N GLU A 386 -10.36 -13.20 -23.14
CA GLU A 386 -9.67 -14.07 -22.18
C GLU A 386 -8.28 -14.42 -22.73
N VAL A 387 -7.22 -14.08 -22.00
CA VAL A 387 -5.83 -14.44 -22.32
C VAL A 387 -5.35 -15.47 -21.30
N ALA A 388 -5.07 -16.68 -21.76
CA ALA A 388 -4.59 -17.76 -20.90
C ALA A 388 -3.15 -17.51 -20.44
N LEU A 389 -2.87 -17.83 -19.18
CA LEU A 389 -1.52 -17.91 -18.63
C LEU A 389 -1.02 -19.36 -18.72
N ASN A 390 0.19 -19.56 -19.27
CA ASN A 390 0.78 -20.91 -19.47
C ASN A 390 1.42 -21.44 -18.19
#